data_4e26d63f481ce93b2f2f24b21bc7d007
#
_entry.id   4e26d63f481ce93b2f2f24b21bc7d007
#
_cell.length_a   1.000
_cell.length_b   1.000
_cell.length_c   1.000
_cell.angle_alpha   90.00
_cell.angle_beta   90.00
_cell.angle_gamma   90.00
#
_symmetry.space_group_name_H-M   'P 1'
#
loop_
_entity.id
_entity.type
_entity.pdbx_description
1 polymer ?
#
loop_
_entity_poly.entity_id
_entity_poly.type
_entity_poly.pdbx_seq_one_letter_code
_entity_poly.pdbx_strand_id
1 'polypeptide(L)'
;MITFNSETSFTLKNQKKLVKWIGDVVSSEGFQVGEINYIFCDDSYLNKINQEFLNHDTFTDIISFDYTLGKEVGGDIFISIERVLENAEEFNEVFENELHRVMIHGILHFIGYKDKTKKDKTLMRTKEDEKIFILNAWKSISCALFHVKQ
;
A
#
# COMPACT_ATOMS: atom_id res chain seq x y z
N MET A 1 -10.43 -5.48 -9.99
CA MET A 1 -10.36 -6.47 -8.89
C MET A 1 -9.06 -6.31 -8.12
N ILE A 2 -9.13 -6.33 -6.82
CA ILE A 2 -7.94 -6.25 -5.96
C ILE A 2 -7.70 -7.62 -5.36
N THR A 3 -6.51 -8.18 -5.56
CA THR A 3 -6.13 -9.49 -5.03
C THR A 3 -4.93 -9.38 -4.11
N PHE A 4 -4.85 -10.31 -3.15
CA PHE A 4 -3.74 -10.39 -2.22
C PHE A 4 -3.16 -11.80 -2.26
N ASN A 5 -1.86 -11.89 -2.54
CA ASN A 5 -1.13 -13.16 -2.60
C ASN A 5 0.08 -13.07 -1.69
N SER A 6 0.51 -14.18 -1.12
CA SER A 6 1.67 -14.22 -0.25
C SER A 6 2.64 -15.32 -0.69
N GLU A 7 3.89 -14.95 -0.83
CA GLU A 7 5.00 -15.87 -1.09
C GLU A 7 5.76 -16.22 0.20
N THR A 8 5.15 -15.89 1.35
CA THR A 8 5.69 -16.17 2.69
C THR A 8 4.57 -16.74 3.55
N SER A 9 4.84 -16.93 4.84
CA SER A 9 3.81 -17.35 5.80
C SER A 9 2.89 -16.21 6.24
N PHE A 10 3.13 -14.99 5.77
CA PHE A 10 2.31 -13.83 6.12
C PHE A 10 0.91 -13.93 5.51
N THR A 11 -0.10 -13.59 6.30
CA THR A 11 -1.48 -13.48 5.85
C THR A 11 -2.02 -12.10 6.20
N LEU A 12 -2.53 -11.40 5.20
CA LEU A 12 -3.11 -10.07 5.38
C LEU A 12 -4.44 -10.15 6.12
N LYS A 13 -4.58 -9.36 7.17
CA LYS A 13 -5.82 -9.24 7.96
C LYS A 13 -6.70 -8.14 7.38
N ASN A 14 -8.02 -8.27 7.62
CA ASN A 14 -9.01 -7.25 7.25
C ASN A 14 -9.05 -6.98 5.74
N GLN A 15 -8.93 -8.03 4.94
CA GLN A 15 -8.85 -7.90 3.47
C GLN A 15 -10.06 -7.16 2.89
N LYS A 16 -11.27 -7.47 3.32
CA LYS A 16 -12.49 -6.81 2.82
C LYS A 16 -12.48 -5.32 3.08
N LYS A 17 -12.07 -4.92 4.28
CA LYS A 17 -11.97 -3.52 4.67
C LYS A 17 -10.92 -2.79 3.84
N LEU A 18 -9.78 -3.42 3.60
CA LEU A 18 -8.70 -2.86 2.81
C LEU A 18 -9.08 -2.72 1.34
N VAL A 19 -9.80 -3.70 0.77
CA VAL A 19 -10.33 -3.61 -0.60
C VAL A 19 -11.24 -2.39 -0.73
N LYS A 20 -12.17 -2.22 0.22
CA LYS A 20 -13.07 -1.06 0.22
C LYS A 20 -12.29 0.25 0.34
N TRP A 21 -11.33 0.30 1.23
CA TRP A 21 -10.50 1.49 1.44
C TRP A 21 -9.73 1.88 0.17
N ILE A 22 -9.04 0.92 -0.44
CA ILE A 22 -8.28 1.15 -1.67
C ILE A 22 -9.23 1.59 -2.79
N GLY A 23 -10.38 0.95 -2.93
CA GLY A 23 -11.39 1.33 -3.91
C GLY A 23 -11.88 2.76 -3.72
N ASP A 24 -12.14 3.16 -2.48
CA ASP A 24 -12.58 4.51 -2.17
C ASP A 24 -11.47 5.55 -2.44
N VAL A 25 -10.21 5.21 -2.14
CA VAL A 25 -9.07 6.08 -2.45
C VAL A 25 -8.97 6.31 -3.96
N VAL A 26 -9.01 5.23 -4.74
CA VAL A 26 -8.93 5.30 -6.21
C VAL A 26 -10.08 6.15 -6.75
N SER A 27 -11.29 5.92 -6.28
CA SER A 27 -12.49 6.65 -6.68
C SER A 27 -12.40 8.14 -6.33
N SER A 28 -11.92 8.46 -5.13
CA SER A 28 -11.79 9.84 -4.64
C SER A 28 -10.80 10.66 -5.48
N GLU A 29 -9.85 10.00 -6.11
CA GLU A 29 -8.85 10.63 -6.96
C GLU A 29 -9.30 10.68 -8.44
N GLY A 30 -10.54 10.27 -8.74
CA GLY A 30 -11.10 10.34 -10.09
C GLY A 30 -10.73 9.17 -10.99
N PHE A 31 -10.34 8.05 -10.39
CA PHE A 31 -9.94 6.84 -11.12
C PHE A 31 -10.90 5.68 -10.80
N GLN A 32 -10.71 4.58 -11.49
CA GLN A 32 -11.46 3.34 -11.29
C GLN A 32 -10.48 2.20 -11.01
N VAL A 33 -10.92 1.22 -10.23
CA VAL A 33 -10.12 0.03 -9.95
C VAL A 33 -10.16 -0.92 -11.14
N GLY A 34 -8.99 -1.24 -11.69
CA GLY A 34 -8.82 -2.31 -12.66
C GLY A 34 -8.29 -3.58 -11.98
N GLU A 35 -7.24 -4.17 -12.52
CA GLU A 35 -6.60 -5.36 -11.95
C GLU A 35 -5.39 -4.94 -11.10
N ILE A 36 -5.54 -4.99 -9.79
CA ILE A 36 -4.49 -4.63 -8.82
C ILE A 36 -4.14 -5.88 -8.03
N ASN A 37 -2.88 -6.29 -8.08
CA ASN A 37 -2.40 -7.49 -7.40
C ASN A 37 -1.32 -7.12 -6.39
N TYR A 38 -1.55 -7.43 -5.11
CA TYR A 38 -0.53 -7.31 -4.07
C TYR A 38 0.12 -8.67 -3.86
N ILE A 39 1.45 -8.68 -3.83
CA ILE A 39 2.24 -9.89 -3.54
C ILE A 39 3.14 -9.59 -2.36
N PHE A 40 2.88 -10.23 -1.23
CA PHE A 40 3.68 -10.11 -0.03
C PHE A 40 4.80 -11.14 -0.05
N CYS A 41 6.03 -10.71 0.17
CA CYS A 41 7.21 -11.54 0.03
C CYS A 41 8.26 -11.17 1.08
N ASP A 42 9.41 -11.82 1.04
CA ASP A 42 10.55 -11.48 1.88
C ASP A 42 11.56 -10.60 1.12
N ASP A 43 12.59 -10.13 1.84
CA ASP A 43 13.64 -9.27 1.27
C ASP A 43 14.37 -9.94 0.10
N SER A 44 14.69 -11.23 0.23
CA SER A 44 15.40 -11.96 -0.81
C SER A 44 14.60 -12.02 -2.11
N TYR A 45 13.32 -12.31 -2.01
CA TYR A 45 12.40 -12.37 -3.16
C TYR A 45 12.31 -11.01 -3.84
N LEU A 46 12.12 -9.96 -3.05
CA LEU A 46 11.98 -8.60 -3.59
C LEU A 46 13.28 -8.11 -4.21
N ASN A 47 14.43 -8.40 -3.57
CA ASN A 47 15.74 -8.01 -4.08
C ASN A 47 16.02 -8.71 -5.42
N LYS A 48 15.61 -9.95 -5.57
CA LYS A 48 15.76 -10.69 -6.83
C LYS A 48 14.96 -10.03 -7.96
N ILE A 49 13.73 -9.61 -7.69
CA ILE A 49 12.91 -8.87 -8.65
C ILE A 49 13.59 -7.55 -9.01
N ASN A 50 14.14 -6.86 -8.01
CA ASN A 50 14.82 -5.58 -8.20
C ASN A 50 16.03 -5.74 -9.14
N GLN A 51 16.82 -6.80 -8.96
CA GLN A 51 17.96 -7.11 -9.82
C GLN A 51 17.54 -7.51 -11.24
N GLU A 52 16.55 -8.40 -11.37
CA GLU A 52 16.14 -8.96 -12.65
C GLU A 52 15.42 -7.94 -13.54
N PHE A 53 14.55 -7.11 -12.97
CA PHE A 53 13.67 -6.24 -13.75
C PHE A 53 14.05 -4.77 -13.72
N LEU A 54 14.70 -4.30 -12.65
CA LEU A 54 15.07 -2.90 -12.49
C LEU A 54 16.58 -2.66 -12.52
N ASN A 55 17.36 -3.72 -12.57
CA ASN A 55 18.82 -3.68 -12.57
C ASN A 55 19.41 -2.91 -11.38
N HIS A 56 18.75 -2.99 -10.24
CA HIS A 56 19.19 -2.40 -8.98
C HIS A 56 19.57 -3.51 -8.00
N ASP A 57 20.53 -3.24 -7.13
CA ASP A 57 20.96 -4.16 -6.07
C ASP A 57 20.89 -3.46 -4.72
N THR A 58 19.71 -2.98 -4.38
CA THR A 58 19.44 -2.33 -3.09
C THR A 58 18.16 -2.88 -2.50
N PHE A 59 18.11 -2.99 -1.18
CA PHE A 59 16.90 -3.41 -0.50
C PHE A 59 15.88 -2.27 -0.49
N THR A 60 14.66 -2.60 -0.82
CA THR A 60 13.52 -1.68 -0.79
C THR A 60 12.33 -2.38 -0.15
N ASP A 61 11.35 -1.63 0.31
CA ASP A 61 10.14 -2.19 0.90
C ASP A 61 9.08 -2.54 -0.15
N ILE A 62 9.11 -1.89 -1.31
CA ILE A 62 8.08 -2.02 -2.34
C ILE A 62 8.69 -1.93 -3.75
N ILE A 63 8.16 -2.76 -4.64
CA ILE A 63 8.38 -2.64 -6.09
C ILE A 63 7.01 -2.72 -6.76
N SER A 64 6.69 -1.76 -7.62
CA SER A 64 5.41 -1.75 -8.32
C SER A 64 5.62 -1.72 -9.83
N PHE A 65 4.78 -2.48 -10.54
CA PHE A 65 4.72 -2.48 -12.00
C PHE A 65 3.36 -1.90 -12.41
N ASP A 66 3.39 -0.77 -13.09
CA ASP A 66 2.20 0.04 -13.42
C ASP A 66 1.63 -0.37 -14.77
N TYR A 67 0.43 -0.90 -14.77
CA TYR A 67 -0.33 -1.25 -15.98
C TYR A 67 -1.57 -0.37 -16.13
N THR A 68 -1.60 0.77 -15.43
CA THR A 68 -2.73 1.71 -15.48
C THR A 68 -2.98 2.17 -16.91
N LEU A 69 -4.23 2.09 -17.34
CA LEU A 69 -4.65 2.50 -18.67
C LEU A 69 -5.74 3.56 -18.53
N GLY A 70 -5.42 4.81 -18.90
CA GLY A 70 -6.33 5.93 -18.73
C GLY A 70 -6.67 6.15 -17.26
N LYS A 71 -7.94 6.02 -16.92
CA LYS A 71 -8.44 6.17 -15.54
C LYS A 71 -8.62 4.85 -14.81
N GLU A 72 -8.26 3.74 -15.44
CA GLU A 72 -8.36 2.41 -14.83
C GLU A 72 -7.02 2.02 -14.22
N VAL A 73 -6.95 2.00 -12.90
CA VAL A 73 -5.73 1.71 -12.14
C VAL A 73 -5.47 0.21 -12.13
N GLY A 74 -4.30 -0.18 -12.57
CA GLY A 74 -3.91 -1.59 -12.55
C GLY A 74 -2.41 -1.76 -12.42
N GLY A 75 -2.00 -2.88 -11.85
CA GLY A 75 -0.59 -3.20 -11.71
C GLY A 75 -0.34 -4.24 -10.64
N ASP A 76 0.94 -4.58 -10.50
CA ASP A 76 1.42 -5.54 -9.50
C ASP A 76 2.26 -4.79 -8.47
N ILE A 77 1.98 -5.02 -7.19
CA ILE A 77 2.66 -4.37 -6.09
C ILE A 77 3.28 -5.45 -5.20
N PHE A 78 4.60 -5.53 -5.21
CA PHE A 78 5.39 -6.46 -4.40
C PHE A 78 5.86 -5.73 -3.15
N ILE A 79 5.60 -6.31 -1.97
CA ILE A 79 5.95 -5.70 -0.69
C ILE A 79 6.73 -6.71 0.16
N SER A 80 7.91 -6.30 0.63
CA SER A 80 8.69 -7.11 1.58
C SER A 80 8.16 -6.90 2.99
N ILE A 81 7.58 -7.95 3.55
CA ILE A 81 7.06 -7.92 4.93
C ILE A 81 8.20 -7.71 5.94
N GLU A 82 9.36 -8.31 5.70
CA GLU A 82 10.54 -8.12 6.56
C GLU A 82 10.96 -6.65 6.60
N ARG A 83 11.00 -6.00 5.43
CA ARG A 83 11.42 -4.60 5.33
C ARG A 83 10.39 -3.67 5.97
N VAL A 84 9.11 -3.96 5.80
CA VAL A 84 8.04 -3.17 6.43
C VAL A 84 8.16 -3.28 7.95
N LEU A 85 8.41 -4.47 8.48
CA LEU A 85 8.58 -4.67 9.92
C LEU A 85 9.78 -3.89 10.46
N GLU A 86 10.92 -3.96 9.76
CA GLU A 86 12.12 -3.20 10.16
C GLU A 86 11.87 -1.70 10.13
N ASN A 87 11.20 -1.20 9.08
CA ASN A 87 10.88 0.22 8.98
C ASN A 87 9.93 0.66 10.10
N ALA A 88 8.95 -0.15 10.43
CA ALA A 88 8.03 0.13 11.53
C ALA A 88 8.79 0.28 12.87
N GLU A 89 9.71 -0.63 13.14
CA GLU A 89 10.56 -0.58 14.34
C GLU A 89 11.43 0.67 14.35
N GLU A 90 12.07 0.97 13.23
CA GLU A 90 12.95 2.14 13.08
C GLU A 90 12.21 3.46 13.31
N PHE A 91 10.99 3.59 12.80
CA PHE A 91 10.19 4.79 12.92
C PHE A 91 9.27 4.79 14.14
N ASN A 92 9.39 3.77 15.00
CA ASN A 92 8.55 3.61 16.19
C ASN A 92 7.06 3.64 15.84
N GLU A 93 6.70 2.92 14.79
CA GLU A 93 5.34 2.84 14.26
C GLU A 93 4.81 1.41 14.44
N VAL A 94 3.47 1.27 14.51
CA VAL A 94 2.82 -0.04 14.51
C VAL A 94 2.97 -0.67 13.12
N PHE A 95 3.27 -1.96 13.08
CA PHE A 95 3.49 -2.70 11.83
C PHE A 95 2.35 -2.50 10.85
N GLU A 96 1.11 -2.66 11.31
CA GLU A 96 -0.06 -2.54 10.41
C GLU A 96 -0.17 -1.15 9.79
N ASN A 97 0.13 -0.09 10.54
CA ASN A 97 0.12 1.27 10.01
C ASN A 97 1.18 1.46 8.93
N GLU A 98 2.38 0.93 9.15
CA GLU A 98 3.44 1.01 8.14
C GLU A 98 3.07 0.20 6.91
N LEU A 99 2.50 -1.00 7.09
CA LEU A 99 2.05 -1.83 5.98
C LEU A 99 0.99 -1.11 5.13
N HIS A 100 0.00 -0.53 5.77
CA HIS A 100 -1.06 0.20 5.07
C HIS A 100 -0.49 1.41 4.33
N ARG A 101 0.51 2.09 4.91
CA ARG A 101 1.19 3.20 4.25
C ARG A 101 1.89 2.76 2.97
N VAL A 102 2.62 1.65 3.03
CA VAL A 102 3.32 1.10 1.86
C VAL A 102 2.32 0.65 0.80
N MET A 103 1.24 0.01 1.21
CA MET A 103 0.19 -0.44 0.29
C MET A 103 -0.43 0.72 -0.48
N ILE A 104 -0.77 1.80 0.23
CA ILE A 104 -1.41 2.95 -0.43
C ILE A 104 -0.41 3.79 -1.23
N HIS A 105 0.86 3.78 -0.83
CA HIS A 105 1.94 4.43 -1.58
C HIS A 105 1.99 3.91 -3.02
N GLY A 106 1.92 2.59 -3.21
CA GLY A 106 1.90 1.98 -4.53
C GLY A 106 0.71 2.43 -5.37
N ILE A 107 -0.47 2.50 -4.76
CA ILE A 107 -1.68 2.99 -5.44
C ILE A 107 -1.53 4.45 -5.85
N LEU A 108 -0.99 5.28 -4.98
CA LEU A 108 -0.79 6.70 -5.28
C LEU A 108 0.19 6.90 -6.43
N HIS A 109 1.23 6.05 -6.53
CA HIS A 109 2.10 6.04 -7.71
C HIS A 109 1.33 5.73 -8.99
N PHE A 110 0.46 4.75 -8.97
CA PHE A 110 -0.34 4.38 -10.15
C PHE A 110 -1.28 5.51 -10.57
N ILE A 111 -1.73 6.32 -9.62
CA ILE A 111 -2.60 7.47 -9.87
C ILE A 111 -1.79 8.66 -10.43
N GLY A 112 -0.47 8.67 -10.27
CA GLY A 112 0.41 9.68 -10.82
C GLY A 112 1.22 10.49 -9.84
N TYR A 113 1.09 10.22 -8.54
CA TYR A 113 1.94 10.90 -7.54
C TYR A 113 3.35 10.35 -7.63
N LYS A 114 4.34 11.26 -7.51
CA LYS A 114 5.76 10.93 -7.62
C LYS A 114 6.45 11.05 -6.26
N ASP A 115 7.67 10.55 -6.15
CA ASP A 115 8.47 10.65 -4.93
C ASP A 115 9.96 10.90 -5.21
N LYS A 116 10.28 11.55 -6.34
CA LYS A 116 11.67 11.81 -6.74
C LYS A 116 12.24 13.07 -6.12
N THR A 117 11.49 14.18 -6.19
CA THR A 117 11.95 15.46 -5.64
C THR A 117 11.48 15.58 -4.19
N LYS A 118 12.08 16.54 -3.46
CA LYS A 118 11.66 16.83 -2.09
C LYS A 118 10.20 17.26 -2.03
N LYS A 119 9.75 18.05 -3.00
CA LYS A 119 8.35 18.49 -3.11
C LYS A 119 7.43 17.30 -3.36
N ASP A 120 7.82 16.40 -4.26
CA ASP A 120 7.08 15.18 -4.56
C ASP A 120 6.92 14.30 -3.31
N LYS A 121 8.00 14.10 -2.57
CA LYS A 121 8.00 13.29 -1.34
C LYS A 121 7.10 13.88 -0.28
N THR A 122 7.10 15.20 -0.14
CA THR A 122 6.24 15.90 0.82
C THR A 122 4.76 15.70 0.45
N LEU A 123 4.44 15.87 -0.83
CA LEU A 123 3.06 15.68 -1.30
C LEU A 123 2.62 14.24 -1.15
N MET A 124 3.47 13.28 -1.51
CA MET A 124 3.20 11.85 -1.35
C MET A 124 2.90 11.52 0.10
N ARG A 125 3.74 12.01 1.03
CA ARG A 125 3.56 11.78 2.46
C ARG A 125 2.23 12.37 2.95
N THR A 126 1.89 13.56 2.51
CA THR A 126 0.62 14.22 2.85
C THR A 126 -0.56 13.39 2.38
N LYS A 127 -0.49 12.86 1.17
CA LYS A 127 -1.55 12.02 0.61
C LYS A 127 -1.67 10.68 1.35
N GLU A 128 -0.54 10.06 1.67
CA GLU A 128 -0.53 8.84 2.49
C GLU A 128 -1.21 9.08 3.84
N ASP A 129 -0.83 10.14 4.52
CA ASP A 129 -1.40 10.49 5.83
C ASP A 129 -2.91 10.73 5.74
N GLU A 130 -3.36 11.43 4.72
CA GLU A 130 -4.78 11.69 4.45
C GLU A 130 -5.57 10.39 4.29
N LYS A 131 -5.05 9.46 3.50
CA LYS A 131 -5.73 8.18 3.23
C LYS A 131 -5.73 7.26 4.45
N ILE A 132 -4.63 7.23 5.18
CA ILE A 132 -4.53 6.44 6.41
C ILE A 132 -5.47 6.99 7.49
N PHE A 133 -5.58 8.31 7.59
CA PHE A 133 -6.52 8.95 8.50
C PHE A 133 -7.95 8.48 8.25
N ILE A 134 -8.36 8.40 6.99
CA ILE A 134 -9.71 7.94 6.60
C ILE A 134 -9.91 6.48 7.04
N LEU A 135 -8.94 5.62 6.80
CA LEU A 135 -9.01 4.21 7.19
C LEU A 135 -9.16 4.06 8.71
N ASN A 136 -8.38 4.80 9.48
CA ASN A 136 -8.41 4.76 10.93
C ASN A 136 -9.69 5.38 11.50
N ALA A 137 -10.23 6.39 10.85
CA ALA A 137 -11.50 7.02 11.23
C ALA A 137 -12.66 6.02 11.11
N TRP A 138 -12.69 5.21 10.07
CA TRP A 138 -13.69 4.14 9.92
C TRP A 138 -13.62 3.16 11.10
N LYS A 139 -12.42 2.79 11.50
CA LYS A 139 -12.20 1.88 12.63
C LYS A 139 -12.76 2.49 13.91
N SER A 140 -12.50 3.77 14.15
CA SER A 140 -12.99 4.49 15.33
C SER A 140 -14.51 4.64 15.33
N ILE A 141 -15.11 4.99 14.18
CA ILE A 141 -16.55 5.10 14.02
C ILE A 141 -17.22 3.75 14.28
N SER A 142 -16.65 2.69 13.72
CA SER A 142 -17.15 1.33 13.91
C SER A 142 -17.14 0.93 15.39
N CYS A 143 -16.07 1.23 16.11
CA CYS A 143 -15.98 0.98 17.55
C CYS A 143 -16.99 1.81 18.34
N ALA A 144 -17.14 3.09 18.01
CA ALA A 144 -18.09 3.99 18.67
C ALA A 144 -19.53 3.50 18.47
N LEU A 145 -19.90 3.09 17.26
CA LEU A 145 -21.22 2.53 16.98
C LEU A 145 -21.48 1.24 17.73
N PHE A 146 -20.47 0.40 17.84
CA PHE A 146 -20.56 -0.84 18.59
C PHE A 146 -20.81 -0.58 20.07
N HIS A 147 -20.13 0.37 20.67
CA HIS A 147 -20.31 0.73 22.08
C HIS A 147 -21.69 1.36 22.34
N VAL A 148 -22.17 2.17 21.42
CA VAL A 148 -23.51 2.79 21.55
C VAL A 148 -24.63 1.76 21.55
N LYS A 149 -24.46 0.66 20.83
CA LYS A 149 -25.47 -0.41 20.75
C LYS A 149 -25.53 -1.30 21.98
N GLN A 150 -24.54 -1.23 22.83
CA GLN A 150 -24.49 -1.98 24.07
C GLN A 150 -25.15 -1.21 25.21
#